data_3c6ff52d4e77529568791888d2bf7fa3
#
_entry.id   3c6ff52d4e77529568791888d2bf7fa3
#
_cell.length_a   1.000
_cell.length_b   1.000
_cell.length_c   1.000
_cell.angle_alpha   90.00
_cell.angle_beta   90.00
_cell.angle_gamma   90.00
#
_symmetry.space_group_name_H-M   'P 1'
#
loop_
_entity.id
_entity.type
_entity.pdbx_description
1 polymer ?
#
loop_
_entity_poly.entity_id
_entity_poly.type
_entity_poly.pdbx_seq_one_letter_code
_entity_poly.pdbx_strand_id
1 'polypeptide(L)'
;LLLQTLLPALLHADGLSRLRLEGGTHNPLAPPFEFIDRVFLPALRRMGAEATVSLVQSGFAPVGGGVIECEIQPCARLAPIDLHERGDLASMSLRVPIRNLNAGIGNRMLAAALDQFPCEDASLEIREPGPGRGVCCLYEARFENTAELSSSFGESNVTAERVGRRAAKNLQDFIGSQTPVGRHLADQLLLPMALAGSGS
;
A
#
# COMPACT_ATOMS: atom_id res chain seq x y z
N LEU A 1 3.75 -7.85 5.74
CA LEU A 1 4.20 -9.25 5.57
C LEU A 1 3.35 -10.22 6.39
N LEU A 2 3.29 -10.12 7.74
CA LEU A 2 2.56 -11.10 8.57
C LEU A 2 1.10 -11.28 8.13
N LEU A 3 0.35 -10.19 7.92
CA LEU A 3 -1.03 -10.26 7.41
C LEU A 3 -1.11 -11.01 6.08
N GLN A 4 -0.22 -10.69 5.14
CA GLN A 4 -0.20 -11.31 3.81
C GLN A 4 0.14 -12.81 3.87
N THR A 5 0.95 -13.23 4.85
CA THR A 5 1.25 -14.65 5.10
C THR A 5 0.03 -15.39 5.69
N LEU A 6 -0.71 -14.75 6.59
CA LEU A 6 -1.86 -15.36 7.25
C LEU A 6 -3.12 -15.39 6.37
N LEU A 7 -3.29 -14.39 5.52
CA LEU A 7 -4.51 -14.16 4.73
C LEU A 7 -4.95 -15.40 3.93
N PRO A 8 -4.09 -16.07 3.15
CA PRO A 8 -4.51 -17.26 2.39
C PRO A 8 -5.04 -18.38 3.27
N ALA A 9 -4.40 -18.65 4.41
CA ALA A 9 -4.86 -19.67 5.35
C ALA A 9 -6.20 -19.29 6.00
N LEU A 10 -6.37 -18.02 6.36
CA LEU A 10 -7.58 -17.53 7.01
C LEU A 10 -8.78 -17.41 6.06
N LEU A 11 -8.56 -17.26 4.76
CA LEU A 11 -9.62 -17.38 3.76
C LEU A 11 -10.22 -18.79 3.70
N HIS A 12 -9.47 -19.81 4.11
CA HIS A 12 -9.93 -21.21 4.19
C HIS A 12 -10.29 -21.66 5.60
N ALA A 13 -10.42 -20.74 6.56
CA ALA A 13 -10.87 -21.07 7.92
C ALA A 13 -12.36 -21.42 7.96
N ASP A 14 -12.81 -22.09 9.04
CA ASP A 14 -14.21 -22.51 9.20
C ASP A 14 -15.16 -21.34 9.53
N GLY A 15 -14.64 -20.17 9.86
CA GLY A 15 -15.45 -19.02 10.24
C GLY A 15 -14.69 -17.69 10.16
N LEU A 16 -15.41 -16.59 10.43
CA LEU A 16 -14.86 -15.24 10.46
C LEU A 16 -13.62 -15.15 11.36
N SER A 17 -12.54 -14.65 10.79
CA SER A 17 -11.29 -14.39 11.50
C SER A 17 -11.14 -12.90 11.81
N ARG A 18 -10.85 -12.57 13.06
CA ARG A 18 -10.50 -11.22 13.51
C ARG A 18 -9.10 -11.20 14.06
N LEU A 19 -8.29 -10.29 13.56
CA LEU A 19 -6.90 -10.16 13.93
C LEU A 19 -6.60 -8.73 14.39
N ARG A 20 -5.76 -8.63 15.41
CA ARG A 20 -5.07 -7.40 15.80
C ARG A 20 -3.57 -7.67 15.71
N LEU A 21 -2.91 -6.99 14.78
CA LEU A 21 -1.50 -7.16 14.49
C LEU A 21 -0.72 -5.94 14.97
N GLU A 22 0.29 -6.16 15.79
CA GLU A 22 1.15 -5.11 16.33
C GLU A 22 2.56 -5.20 15.73
N GLY A 23 3.11 -4.05 15.27
CA GLY A 23 4.45 -4.05 14.67
C GLY A 23 4.70 -2.86 13.75
N GLY A 24 5.53 -3.07 12.73
CA GLY A 24 5.79 -2.06 11.69
C GLY A 24 4.70 -2.08 10.63
N THR A 25 4.05 -0.93 10.41
CA THR A 25 3.05 -0.74 9.33
C THR A 25 3.62 0.03 8.15
N HIS A 26 4.71 0.78 8.39
CA HIS A 26 5.42 1.60 7.43
C HIS A 26 6.92 1.27 7.50
N ASN A 27 7.35 0.39 6.61
CA ASN A 27 8.67 -0.22 6.61
C ASN A 27 9.21 -0.28 5.17
N PRO A 28 10.46 0.16 4.91
CA PRO A 28 11.05 0.13 3.56
C PRO A 28 11.23 -1.28 2.98
N LEU A 29 11.18 -2.33 3.82
CA LEU A 29 11.34 -3.73 3.39
C LEU A 29 10.03 -4.47 3.12
N ALA A 30 8.89 -3.76 3.19
CA ALA A 30 7.57 -4.33 2.94
C ALA A 30 6.63 -3.27 2.38
N PRO A 31 5.61 -3.65 1.59
CA PRO A 31 4.57 -2.73 1.21
C PRO A 31 3.90 -2.11 2.45
N PRO A 32 3.61 -0.80 2.46
CA PRO A 32 2.94 -0.14 3.57
C PRO A 32 1.48 -0.59 3.72
N PHE A 33 0.86 -0.20 4.83
CA PHE A 33 -0.56 -0.49 5.09
C PHE A 33 -1.45 -0.05 3.91
N GLU A 34 -1.23 1.12 3.37
CA GLU A 34 -2.03 1.69 2.29
C GLU A 34 -1.96 0.87 0.99
N PHE A 35 -0.84 0.20 0.73
CA PHE A 35 -0.75 -0.74 -0.39
C PHE A 35 -1.68 -1.94 -0.17
N ILE A 36 -1.69 -2.49 1.03
CA ILE A 36 -2.57 -3.63 1.34
C ILE A 36 -4.03 -3.21 1.18
N ASP A 37 -4.42 -2.09 1.78
CA ASP A 37 -5.80 -1.60 1.79
C ASP A 37 -6.30 -1.17 0.41
N ARG A 38 -5.47 -0.43 -0.35
CA ARG A 38 -5.92 0.28 -1.55
C ARG A 38 -5.55 -0.39 -2.86
N VAL A 39 -4.60 -1.33 -2.85
CA VAL A 39 -4.12 -2.02 -4.05
C VAL A 39 -4.36 -3.52 -3.97
N PHE A 40 -3.85 -4.17 -2.92
CA PHE A 40 -3.90 -5.63 -2.82
C PHE A 40 -5.30 -6.17 -2.49
N LEU A 41 -5.95 -5.66 -1.44
CA LEU A 41 -7.30 -6.14 -1.06
C LEU A 41 -8.36 -5.86 -2.13
N PRO A 42 -8.37 -4.73 -2.86
CA PRO A 42 -9.28 -4.55 -3.99
C PRO A 42 -9.11 -5.61 -5.09
N ALA A 43 -7.87 -6.01 -5.40
CA ALA A 43 -7.63 -7.10 -6.34
C ALA A 43 -8.14 -8.44 -5.81
N LEU A 44 -7.92 -8.75 -4.53
CA LEU A 44 -8.45 -9.96 -3.90
C LEU A 44 -9.99 -9.99 -3.85
N ARG A 45 -10.65 -8.85 -3.64
CA ARG A 45 -12.12 -8.76 -3.68
C ARG A 45 -12.68 -9.14 -5.05
N ARG A 46 -11.97 -8.82 -6.13
CA ARG A 46 -12.35 -9.28 -7.49
C ARG A 46 -12.25 -10.80 -7.63
N MET A 47 -11.41 -11.45 -6.83
CA MET A 47 -11.32 -12.91 -6.74
C MET A 47 -12.35 -13.52 -5.76
N GLY A 48 -13.24 -12.70 -5.17
CA GLY A 48 -14.28 -13.16 -4.25
C GLY A 48 -13.86 -13.21 -2.78
N ALA A 49 -12.63 -12.77 -2.44
CA ALA A 49 -12.21 -12.69 -1.04
C ALA A 49 -12.81 -11.46 -0.36
N GLU A 50 -13.41 -11.65 0.81
CA GLU A 50 -13.92 -10.57 1.65
C GLU A 50 -13.00 -10.36 2.85
N ALA A 51 -12.18 -9.33 2.77
CA ALA A 51 -11.31 -8.91 3.86
C ALA A 51 -11.33 -7.38 4.00
N THR A 52 -11.27 -6.93 5.25
CA THR A 52 -11.16 -5.52 5.61
C THR A 52 -9.99 -5.30 6.54
N VAL A 53 -9.34 -4.15 6.41
CA VAL A 53 -8.23 -3.74 7.28
C VAL A 53 -8.46 -2.31 7.76
N SER A 54 -8.01 -2.02 8.97
CA SER A 54 -7.98 -0.66 9.51
C SER A 54 -6.64 -0.38 10.18
N LEU A 55 -6.11 0.81 9.95
CA LEU A 55 -4.90 1.30 10.60
C LEU A 55 -5.28 2.02 11.89
N VAL A 56 -5.18 1.34 13.02
CA VAL A 56 -5.46 1.93 14.34
C VAL A 56 -4.32 2.87 14.73
N GLN A 57 -3.09 2.46 14.48
CA GLN A 57 -1.90 3.24 14.79
C GLN A 57 -0.80 3.00 13.75
N SER A 58 -0.21 4.06 13.23
CA SER A 58 0.96 3.93 12.36
C SER A 58 2.19 3.46 13.14
N GLY A 59 3.00 2.59 12.56
CA GLY A 59 4.26 2.15 13.13
C GLY A 59 5.39 2.25 12.12
N PHE A 60 6.32 3.20 12.35
CA PHE A 60 7.46 3.42 11.46
C PHE A 60 8.69 2.62 11.93
N ALA A 61 9.42 2.08 10.97
CA ALA A 61 10.71 1.45 11.24
C ALA A 61 11.72 2.49 11.79
N PRO A 62 12.67 2.09 12.67
CA PRO A 62 12.89 0.74 13.20
C PRO A 62 12.03 0.39 14.44
N VAL A 63 11.37 1.35 15.06
CA VAL A 63 10.66 1.16 16.34
C VAL A 63 9.39 0.33 16.18
N GLY A 64 8.66 0.49 15.07
CA GLY A 64 7.37 -0.16 14.89
C GLY A 64 6.27 0.45 15.77
N GLY A 65 5.61 -0.39 16.58
CA GLY A 65 4.52 0.05 17.47
C GLY A 65 3.25 0.45 16.74
N GLY A 66 3.10 0.07 15.49
CA GLY A 66 1.86 0.23 14.74
C GLY A 66 0.86 -0.86 15.06
N VAL A 67 -0.41 -0.59 14.79
CA VAL A 67 -1.51 -1.52 15.03
C VAL A 67 -2.42 -1.55 13.81
N ILE A 68 -2.64 -2.74 13.28
CA ILE A 68 -3.61 -3.03 12.22
C ILE A 68 -4.67 -3.98 12.79
N GLU A 69 -5.92 -3.65 12.58
CA GLU A 69 -7.02 -4.59 12.79
C GLU A 69 -7.53 -5.08 11.44
N CYS A 70 -7.90 -6.36 11.38
CA CYS A 70 -8.49 -6.91 10.17
C CYS A 70 -9.57 -7.95 10.48
N GLU A 71 -10.56 -8.01 9.59
CA GLU A 71 -11.59 -9.05 9.55
C GLU A 71 -11.49 -9.75 8.19
N ILE A 72 -11.53 -11.10 8.21
CA ILE A 72 -11.40 -11.94 7.02
C ILE A 72 -12.55 -12.94 7.05
N GLN A 73 -13.42 -12.87 6.04
CA GLN A 73 -14.47 -13.85 5.84
C GLN A 73 -13.89 -15.09 5.15
N PRO A 74 -14.36 -16.30 5.52
CA PRO A 74 -14.03 -17.50 4.78
C PRO A 74 -14.45 -17.39 3.33
N CYS A 75 -13.60 -17.89 2.44
CA CYS A 75 -13.87 -17.98 1.01
C CYS A 75 -13.64 -19.41 0.54
N ALA A 76 -14.68 -20.12 0.23
CA ALA A 76 -14.59 -21.55 -0.14
C ALA A 76 -13.69 -21.76 -1.37
N ARG A 77 -13.69 -20.81 -2.31
CA ARG A 77 -12.87 -20.84 -3.51
C ARG A 77 -12.68 -19.43 -4.06
N LEU A 78 -11.43 -19.06 -4.33
CA LEU A 78 -11.11 -17.86 -5.08
C LEU A 78 -11.49 -18.04 -6.57
N ALA A 79 -12.06 -17.01 -7.16
CA ALA A 79 -12.28 -16.95 -8.60
C ALA A 79 -10.98 -16.52 -9.32
N PRO A 80 -10.76 -16.96 -10.56
CA PRO A 80 -9.70 -16.44 -11.40
C PRO A 80 -9.80 -14.91 -11.56
N ILE A 81 -8.66 -14.24 -11.68
CA ILE A 81 -8.60 -12.82 -11.97
C ILE A 81 -7.88 -12.58 -13.29
N ASP A 82 -8.46 -11.71 -14.10
CA ASP A 82 -7.88 -11.22 -15.35
C ASP A 82 -7.46 -9.74 -15.16
N LEU A 83 -6.18 -9.47 -15.41
CA LEU A 83 -5.54 -8.15 -15.27
C LEU A 83 -4.70 -7.84 -16.51
N HIS A 84 -5.17 -8.11 -17.72
CA HIS A 84 -4.44 -7.82 -18.96
C HIS A 84 -4.35 -6.33 -19.26
N GLU A 85 -5.35 -5.54 -18.84
CA GLU A 85 -5.42 -4.11 -19.08
C GLU A 85 -5.75 -3.36 -17.80
N ARG A 86 -5.03 -2.29 -17.53
CA ARG A 86 -5.29 -1.43 -16.37
C ARG A 86 -6.47 -0.49 -16.56
N GLY A 87 -6.87 -0.22 -17.82
CA GLY A 87 -7.88 0.78 -18.17
C GLY A 87 -7.35 2.22 -18.09
N ASP A 88 -8.23 3.17 -18.22
CA ASP A 88 -7.91 4.60 -18.15
C ASP A 88 -7.55 5.03 -16.72
N LEU A 89 -6.70 6.05 -16.61
CA LEU A 89 -6.34 6.65 -15.33
C LEU A 89 -7.54 7.44 -14.77
N ALA A 90 -8.08 6.97 -13.66
CA ALA A 90 -9.23 7.59 -13.01
C ALA A 90 -8.83 8.70 -12.03
N SER A 91 -7.77 8.49 -11.24
CA SER A 91 -7.31 9.49 -10.27
C SER A 91 -5.87 9.23 -9.83
N MET A 92 -5.24 10.30 -9.34
CA MET A 92 -3.96 10.22 -8.63
C MET A 92 -4.08 10.93 -7.28
N SER A 93 -3.42 10.41 -6.26
CA SER A 93 -3.31 11.06 -4.96
C SER A 93 -1.93 10.90 -4.35
N LEU A 94 -1.49 11.93 -3.65
CA LEU A 94 -0.22 11.98 -2.95
C LEU A 94 -0.45 12.23 -1.45
N ARG A 95 0.02 11.33 -0.62
CA ARG A 95 -0.05 11.44 0.85
C ARG A 95 1.34 11.35 1.45
N VAL A 96 1.62 12.24 2.40
CA VAL A 96 2.88 12.22 3.15
C VAL A 96 2.56 12.07 4.65
N PRO A 97 2.32 10.83 5.13
CA PRO A 97 2.17 10.62 6.56
C PRO A 97 3.49 10.84 7.29
N ILE A 98 3.41 11.64 8.36
CA ILE A 98 4.54 12.00 9.21
C ILE A 98 4.17 11.88 10.68
N ARG A 99 5.09 11.34 11.50
CA ARG A 99 4.94 11.19 12.95
C ARG A 99 6.21 11.59 13.68
N ASN A 100 6.06 12.37 14.75
CA ASN A 100 7.15 12.78 15.64
C ASN A 100 8.38 13.38 14.94
N LEU A 101 8.15 14.07 13.83
CA LEU A 101 9.13 14.82 13.06
C LEU A 101 8.57 16.20 12.73
N ASN A 102 9.45 17.14 12.40
CA ASN A 102 9.05 18.49 12.00
C ASN A 102 8.27 18.43 10.68
N ALA A 103 7.07 19.02 10.65
CA ALA A 103 6.21 19.08 9.48
C ALA A 103 6.89 19.66 8.23
N GLY A 104 7.89 20.54 8.40
CA GLY A 104 8.70 21.07 7.30
C GLY A 104 9.43 19.98 6.50
N ILE A 105 9.74 18.82 7.10
CA ILE A 105 10.32 17.68 6.39
C ILE A 105 9.27 17.11 5.41
N GLY A 106 8.05 16.90 5.89
CA GLY A 106 6.94 16.40 5.07
C GLY A 106 6.56 17.38 3.96
N ASN A 107 6.51 18.68 4.25
CA ASN A 107 6.21 19.70 3.25
C ASN A 107 7.25 19.75 2.12
N ARG A 108 8.54 19.63 2.43
CA ARG A 108 9.60 19.56 1.39
C ARG A 108 9.48 18.27 0.56
N MET A 109 9.15 17.15 1.21
CA MET A 109 8.91 15.88 0.52
C MET A 109 7.73 15.96 -0.44
N LEU A 110 6.61 16.52 0.02
CA LEU A 110 5.40 16.75 -0.74
C LEU A 110 5.67 17.66 -1.95
N ALA A 111 6.29 18.82 -1.72
CA ALA A 111 6.62 19.77 -2.78
C ALA A 111 7.52 19.15 -3.86
N ALA A 112 8.55 18.42 -3.47
CA ALA A 112 9.48 17.79 -4.40
C ALA A 112 8.84 16.62 -5.19
N ALA A 113 7.88 15.94 -4.61
CA ALA A 113 7.13 14.91 -5.32
C ALA A 113 6.20 15.53 -6.37
N LEU A 114 5.50 16.62 -6.02
CA LEU A 114 4.64 17.36 -6.94
C LEU A 114 5.42 18.05 -8.07
N ASP A 115 6.62 18.55 -7.78
CA ASP A 115 7.52 19.12 -8.80
C ASP A 115 7.96 18.06 -9.83
N GLN A 116 8.19 16.82 -9.38
CA GLN A 116 8.60 15.69 -10.23
C GLN A 116 7.42 15.15 -11.06
N PHE A 117 6.26 15.00 -10.45
CA PHE A 117 5.07 14.45 -11.09
C PHE A 117 3.83 15.06 -10.42
N PRO A 118 3.13 16.01 -11.06
CA PRO A 118 2.01 16.75 -10.45
C PRO A 118 0.76 15.88 -10.26
N CYS A 119 0.00 16.14 -9.18
CA CYS A 119 -1.39 15.71 -9.00
C CYS A 119 -2.16 16.75 -8.19
N GLU A 120 -3.48 16.77 -8.33
CA GLU A 120 -4.34 17.76 -7.67
C GLU A 120 -4.63 17.37 -6.20
N ASP A 121 -4.79 16.06 -5.92
CA ASP A 121 -5.10 15.57 -4.58
C ASP A 121 -3.83 15.21 -3.81
N ALA A 122 -3.27 16.20 -3.11
CA ALA A 122 -2.02 16.07 -2.37
C ALA A 122 -2.13 16.63 -0.96
N SER A 123 -1.65 15.89 0.04
CA SER A 123 -1.67 16.35 1.44
C SER A 123 -0.55 15.78 2.32
N LEU A 124 -0.15 16.61 3.30
CA LEU A 124 0.63 16.19 4.45
C LEU A 124 -0.32 15.66 5.54
N GLU A 125 -0.07 14.46 6.04
CA GLU A 125 -0.87 13.83 7.08
C GLU A 125 -0.06 13.74 8.38
N ILE A 126 -0.35 14.60 9.33
CA ILE A 126 0.26 14.55 10.66
C ILE A 126 -0.42 13.44 11.45
N ARG A 127 0.32 12.38 11.73
CA ARG A 127 -0.17 11.24 12.53
C ARG A 127 -0.13 11.57 14.02
N GLU A 128 -1.12 11.05 14.75
CA GLU A 128 -1.17 11.19 16.21
C GLU A 128 0.13 10.76 16.90
N PRO A 129 0.50 11.40 18.02
CA PRO A 129 1.66 11.00 18.81
C PRO A 129 1.61 9.52 19.17
N GLY A 130 2.78 8.88 19.15
CA GLY A 130 2.90 7.45 19.43
C GLY A 130 4.34 6.99 19.36
N PRO A 131 4.62 5.69 19.47
CA PRO A 131 5.96 5.15 19.43
C PRO A 131 6.63 5.41 18.08
N GLY A 132 7.93 5.64 18.11
CA GLY A 132 8.75 5.86 16.93
C GLY A 132 8.54 7.22 16.26
N ARG A 133 9.32 7.45 15.24
CA ARG A 133 9.25 8.61 14.36
C ARG A 133 9.42 8.16 12.92
N GLY A 134 8.79 8.82 11.99
CA GLY A 134 8.96 8.49 10.58
C GLY A 134 8.15 9.39 9.65
N VAL A 135 8.48 9.29 8.40
CA VAL A 135 7.80 9.95 7.30
C VAL A 135 7.92 9.08 6.07
N CYS A 136 6.87 9.02 5.27
CA CYS A 136 6.95 8.38 3.95
C CYS A 136 6.15 9.19 2.92
N CYS A 137 6.46 8.96 1.66
CA CYS A 137 5.75 9.49 0.52
C CYS A 137 4.99 8.34 -0.13
N LEU A 138 3.68 8.47 -0.20
CA LEU A 138 2.75 7.49 -0.77
C LEU A 138 2.09 8.14 -1.98
N TYR A 139 2.42 7.66 -3.16
CA TYR A 139 1.87 8.17 -4.40
C TYR A 139 1.04 7.08 -5.08
N GLU A 140 -0.26 7.28 -5.15
CA GLU A 140 -1.25 6.35 -5.67
C GLU A 140 -1.75 6.79 -7.04
N ALA A 141 -1.89 5.83 -7.95
CA ALA A 141 -2.66 5.97 -9.19
C ALA A 141 -3.74 4.91 -9.23
N ARG A 142 -4.98 5.32 -9.46
CA ARG A 142 -6.13 4.45 -9.66
C ARG A 142 -6.52 4.45 -11.12
N PHE A 143 -6.69 3.28 -11.65
CA PHE A 143 -7.18 3.03 -12.99
C PHE A 143 -8.55 2.34 -12.91
N GLU A 144 -9.22 2.17 -14.03
CA GLU A 144 -10.51 1.49 -14.07
C GLU A 144 -10.44 0.05 -13.53
N ASN A 145 -9.38 -0.69 -13.84
CA ASN A 145 -9.26 -2.11 -13.52
C ASN A 145 -8.22 -2.41 -12.42
N THR A 146 -7.37 -1.49 -12.04
CA THR A 146 -6.30 -1.72 -11.08
C THR A 146 -5.88 -0.44 -10.36
N ALA A 147 -5.02 -0.57 -9.38
CA ALA A 147 -4.36 0.55 -8.72
C ALA A 147 -2.88 0.23 -8.50
N GLU A 148 -2.06 1.26 -8.43
CA GLU A 148 -0.66 1.17 -8.03
C GLU A 148 -0.35 2.19 -6.95
N LEU A 149 0.47 1.80 -5.99
CA LEU A 149 0.96 2.68 -4.93
C LEU A 149 2.48 2.61 -4.85
N SER A 150 3.11 3.69 -5.28
CA SER A 150 4.54 3.90 -5.06
C SER A 150 4.78 4.44 -3.67
N SER A 151 5.68 3.82 -2.93
CA SER A 151 6.07 4.26 -1.59
C SER A 151 7.56 4.52 -1.49
N SER A 152 7.93 5.57 -0.73
CA SER A 152 9.31 5.89 -0.42
C SER A 152 9.40 6.40 1.01
N PHE A 153 10.33 5.86 1.78
CA PHE A 153 10.45 6.12 3.21
C PHE A 153 11.58 7.10 3.50
N GLY A 154 11.38 7.94 4.53
CA GLY A 154 12.44 8.77 5.07
C GLY A 154 13.54 7.92 5.68
N GLU A 155 14.77 8.22 5.33
CA GLU A 155 15.97 7.53 5.78
C GLU A 155 16.99 8.54 6.33
N SER A 156 17.83 8.11 7.28
CA SER A 156 18.94 8.93 7.75
C SER A 156 19.88 9.24 6.59
N ASN A 157 20.35 10.48 6.51
CA ASN A 157 21.25 10.98 5.45
C ASN A 157 20.65 11.03 4.03
N VAL A 158 19.33 10.89 3.89
CA VAL A 158 18.60 11.11 2.63
C VAL A 158 17.71 12.35 2.78
N THR A 159 17.82 13.29 1.87
CA THR A 159 16.99 14.51 1.94
C THR A 159 15.52 14.20 1.68
N ALA A 160 14.63 14.98 2.28
CA ALA A 160 13.18 14.84 2.09
C ALA A 160 12.79 14.94 0.60
N GLU A 161 13.44 15.86 -0.11
CA GLU A 161 13.23 16.09 -1.53
C GLU A 161 13.58 14.85 -2.38
N ARG A 162 14.67 14.17 -2.03
CA ARG A 162 15.09 12.94 -2.73
C ARG A 162 14.08 11.81 -2.51
N VAL A 163 13.54 11.69 -1.29
CA VAL A 163 12.50 10.70 -0.97
C VAL A 163 11.23 10.97 -1.76
N GLY A 164 10.78 12.24 -1.79
CA GLY A 164 9.58 12.64 -2.56
C GLY A 164 9.74 12.36 -4.06
N ARG A 165 10.84 12.82 -4.67
CA ARG A 165 11.12 12.57 -6.10
C ARG A 165 11.20 11.09 -6.43
N ARG A 166 11.76 10.25 -5.52
CA ARG A 166 11.84 8.80 -5.72
C ARG A 166 10.46 8.16 -5.82
N ALA A 167 9.53 8.50 -4.93
CA ALA A 167 8.16 7.99 -4.98
C ALA A 167 7.45 8.43 -6.28
N ALA A 168 7.55 9.72 -6.62
CA ALA A 168 6.95 10.29 -7.82
C ALA A 168 7.52 9.66 -9.11
N LYS A 169 8.84 9.50 -9.18
CA LYS A 169 9.51 8.86 -10.32
C LYS A 169 9.06 7.41 -10.50
N ASN A 170 8.99 6.64 -9.43
CA ASN A 170 8.56 5.24 -9.51
C ASN A 170 7.13 5.11 -10.04
N LEU A 171 6.20 5.99 -9.59
CA LEU A 171 4.84 5.99 -10.12
C LEU A 171 4.80 6.44 -11.58
N GLN A 172 5.54 7.48 -11.93
CA GLN A 172 5.68 7.97 -13.31
C GLN A 172 6.19 6.86 -14.24
N ASP A 173 7.21 6.10 -13.81
CA ASP A 173 7.77 5.00 -14.58
C ASP A 173 6.76 3.86 -14.76
N PHE A 174 5.99 3.53 -13.69
CA PHE A 174 4.90 2.56 -13.80
C PHE A 174 3.85 3.01 -14.82
N ILE A 175 3.40 4.24 -14.75
CA ILE A 175 2.41 4.79 -15.71
C ILE A 175 2.97 4.73 -17.13
N GLY A 176 4.25 5.10 -17.33
CA GLY A 176 4.92 5.07 -18.62
C GLY A 176 5.15 3.68 -19.19
N SER A 177 5.27 2.65 -18.34
CA SER A 177 5.48 1.26 -18.78
C SER A 177 4.25 0.61 -19.40
N GLN A 178 3.07 1.16 -19.16
CA GLN A 178 1.77 0.61 -19.58
C GLN A 178 1.47 -0.81 -19.08
N THR A 179 2.26 -1.34 -18.15
CA THR A 179 1.99 -2.64 -17.53
C THR A 179 0.68 -2.58 -16.74
N PRO A 180 -0.13 -3.66 -16.74
CA PRO A 180 -1.42 -3.66 -16.05
C PRO A 180 -1.28 -3.63 -14.53
N VAL A 181 -0.22 -4.24 -14.00
CA VAL A 181 0.05 -4.31 -12.56
C VAL A 181 1.50 -4.00 -12.25
N GLY A 182 1.76 -3.38 -11.12
CA GLY A 182 3.11 -3.17 -10.61
C GLY A 182 3.71 -4.44 -10.00
N ARG A 183 5.03 -4.44 -9.84
CA ARG A 183 5.80 -5.61 -9.38
C ARG A 183 5.34 -6.16 -8.03
N HIS A 184 4.94 -5.28 -7.11
CA HIS A 184 4.51 -5.70 -5.77
C HIS A 184 3.15 -6.38 -5.80
N LEU A 185 2.21 -5.85 -6.60
CA LEU A 185 0.90 -6.47 -6.76
C LEU A 185 1.02 -7.81 -7.50
N ALA A 186 1.83 -7.89 -8.54
CA ALA A 186 2.10 -9.14 -9.27
C ALA A 186 2.64 -10.23 -8.33
N ASP A 187 3.67 -9.90 -7.53
CA ASP A 187 4.24 -10.82 -6.54
C ASP A 187 3.19 -11.29 -5.51
N GLN A 188 2.38 -10.38 -4.99
CA GLN A 188 1.37 -10.67 -3.98
C GLN A 188 0.19 -11.49 -4.51
N LEU A 189 -0.13 -11.41 -5.79
CA LEU A 189 -1.23 -12.16 -6.41
C LEU A 189 -0.84 -13.58 -6.80
N LEU A 190 0.43 -13.95 -6.88
CA LEU A 190 0.88 -15.29 -7.30
C LEU A 190 0.21 -16.40 -6.50
N LEU A 191 0.21 -16.30 -5.17
CA LEU A 191 -0.40 -17.31 -4.31
C LEU A 191 -1.94 -17.34 -4.43
N PRO A 192 -2.67 -16.22 -4.33
CA PRO A 192 -4.11 -16.20 -4.60
C PRO A 192 -4.49 -16.78 -5.96
N MET A 193 -3.75 -16.44 -7.02
CA MET A 193 -3.98 -16.98 -8.38
C MET A 193 -3.77 -18.48 -8.44
N ALA A 194 -2.70 -19.00 -7.79
CA ALA A 194 -2.45 -20.43 -7.69
C ALA A 194 -3.58 -21.17 -6.93
N LEU A 195 -4.15 -20.54 -5.89
CA LEU A 195 -5.27 -21.10 -5.13
C LEU A 195 -6.60 -21.03 -5.89
N ALA A 196 -6.76 -20.07 -6.79
CA ALA A 196 -7.93 -19.98 -7.66
C ALA A 196 -8.01 -21.11 -8.70
N GLY A 197 -6.88 -21.74 -9.02
CA GLY A 197 -6.78 -22.81 -10.00
C GLY A 197 -6.65 -22.32 -11.44
N SER A 198 -7.12 -23.11 -12.40
CA SER A 198 -6.98 -22.78 -13.84
C SER A 198 -7.78 -21.53 -14.22
N GLY A 199 -7.20 -20.66 -15.04
CA GLY A 199 -7.83 -19.46 -15.61
C GLY A 199 -7.45 -18.13 -14.96
N SER A 200 -6.40 -18.13 -14.13
CA SER A 200 -5.79 -16.88 -13.61
C SER A 200 -4.50 -16.56 -14.32
#